data_785b824f66b178a892f0d3b83b3c665f
#
_entry.id   785b824f66b178a892f0d3b83b3c665f
#
_cell.length_a   1.000
_cell.length_b   1.000
_cell.length_c   1.000
_cell.angle_alpha   90.00
_cell.angle_beta   90.00
_cell.angle_gamma   90.00
#
_symmetry.space_group_name_H-M   'P 1'
#
loop_
_entity.id
_entity.type
_entity.pdbx_description
1 polymer ?
#
loop_
_entity_poly.entity_id
_entity_poly.type
_entity_poly.pdbx_seq_one_letter_code
_entity_poly.pdbx_strand_id
1 'polypeptide(L)'
;MANLGPGRPRLEQRRRQGTTPRAEILDAAAELFTTKGYANTSTRAVADAVGIRQASLYHHFAAKDDILDALLAETVAGPVELAQRMRPEPDAAVAKLYALALADVRQLRTARWNLGALYLLPELRTERFAAFRRRRDELREHYELLAAESAAAAERSDDAKILPFRMVETVIGIRSDEGAAPADTERLIPDAIVRIVGHGAEIARVRTAAEELLTRLGEAAAEPDRVRQREVGGELA
;
A
#
# COMPACT_ATOMS: atom_id res chain seq x y z
N MET A 1 6.51 -7.29 -49.30
CA MET A 1 6.81 -6.73 -47.99
C MET A 1 5.59 -5.96 -47.55
N ALA A 2 4.74 -6.52 -46.67
CA ALA A 2 3.52 -5.87 -46.18
C ALA A 2 3.91 -4.98 -45.01
N ASN A 3 3.73 -3.67 -45.21
CA ASN A 3 3.94 -2.64 -44.22
C ASN A 3 2.77 -2.71 -43.21
N LEU A 4 3.00 -3.29 -42.02
CA LEU A 4 2.07 -3.24 -40.90
C LEU A 4 2.08 -1.80 -40.36
N GLY A 5 1.15 -0.98 -40.83
CA GLY A 5 0.92 0.37 -40.34
C GLY A 5 0.62 0.41 -38.85
N PRO A 6 0.90 1.54 -38.15
CA PRO A 6 0.64 1.71 -36.74
C PRO A 6 -0.84 1.48 -36.43
N GLY A 7 -1.13 0.68 -35.41
CA GLY A 7 -2.50 0.37 -34.98
C GLY A 7 -3.34 1.64 -34.82
N ARG A 8 -4.62 1.55 -35.21
CA ARG A 8 -5.60 2.64 -35.23
C ARG A 8 -5.58 3.40 -33.88
N PRO A 9 -5.43 4.76 -33.90
CA PRO A 9 -5.42 5.54 -32.66
C PRO A 9 -6.70 5.29 -31.85
N ARG A 10 -6.56 5.24 -30.52
CA ARG A 10 -7.69 5.22 -29.58
C ARG A 10 -8.60 6.42 -29.88
N LEU A 11 -9.89 6.17 -30.14
CA LEU A 11 -10.90 7.21 -30.45
C LEU A 11 -11.42 7.95 -29.21
N GLU A 12 -11.00 7.59 -28.00
CA GLU A 12 -11.46 8.22 -26.75
C GLU A 12 -10.29 8.63 -25.84
N GLN A 13 -10.45 9.78 -25.17
CA GLN A 13 -9.52 10.29 -24.15
C GLN A 13 -9.25 9.22 -23.08
N ARG A 14 -8.01 9.22 -22.56
CA ARG A 14 -7.61 8.37 -21.42
C ARG A 14 -8.59 8.54 -20.27
N ARG A 15 -9.37 7.51 -19.98
CA ARG A 15 -10.39 7.50 -18.92
C ARG A 15 -9.82 7.05 -17.56
N ARG A 16 -8.54 6.61 -17.52
CA ARG A 16 -7.95 5.96 -16.35
C ARG A 16 -6.61 6.57 -15.98
N GLN A 17 -6.26 6.52 -14.69
CA GLN A 17 -4.93 6.87 -14.22
C GLN A 17 -3.92 5.81 -14.69
N GLY A 18 -2.79 6.28 -15.21
CA GLY A 18 -1.70 5.44 -15.70
C GLY A 18 -1.10 5.99 -16.98
N THR A 19 0.21 5.85 -17.12
CA THR A 19 0.96 6.29 -18.31
C THR A 19 1.11 5.18 -19.34
N THR A 20 0.78 3.92 -18.97
CA THR A 20 0.90 2.74 -19.82
C THR A 20 -0.41 1.93 -19.83
N PRO A 21 -0.67 1.16 -20.90
CA PRO A 21 -1.83 0.27 -20.96
C PRO A 21 -1.88 -0.72 -19.78
N ARG A 22 -0.71 -1.20 -19.32
CA ARG A 22 -0.63 -2.10 -18.17
C ARG A 22 -1.10 -1.43 -16.89
N ALA A 23 -0.70 -0.18 -16.64
CA ALA A 23 -1.12 0.58 -15.46
C ALA A 23 -2.63 0.91 -15.50
N GLU A 24 -3.19 1.23 -16.68
CA GLU A 24 -4.63 1.44 -16.85
C GLU A 24 -5.45 0.17 -16.57
N ILE A 25 -4.94 -1.01 -16.95
CA ILE A 25 -5.56 -2.31 -16.65
C ILE A 25 -5.53 -2.57 -15.14
N LEU A 26 -4.39 -2.32 -14.47
CA LEU A 26 -4.26 -2.48 -13.02
C LEU A 26 -5.20 -1.53 -12.27
N ASP A 27 -5.29 -0.25 -12.63
CA ASP A 27 -6.22 0.70 -12.00
C ASP A 27 -7.69 0.26 -12.16
N ALA A 28 -8.09 -0.19 -13.36
CA ALA A 28 -9.44 -0.69 -13.61
C ALA A 28 -9.75 -1.96 -12.82
N ALA A 29 -8.79 -2.87 -12.75
CA ALA A 29 -8.94 -4.11 -12.00
C ALA A 29 -8.99 -3.84 -10.49
N ALA A 30 -8.14 -2.94 -9.97
CA ALA A 30 -8.16 -2.53 -8.58
C ALA A 30 -9.53 -1.99 -8.17
N GLU A 31 -10.11 -1.08 -8.97
CA GLU A 31 -11.48 -0.60 -8.75
C GLU A 31 -12.49 -1.74 -8.71
N LEU A 32 -12.51 -2.57 -9.76
CA LEU A 32 -13.52 -3.60 -9.89
C LEU A 32 -13.39 -4.70 -8.83
N PHE A 33 -12.16 -5.11 -8.48
CA PHE A 33 -11.91 -6.12 -7.47
C PHE A 33 -12.31 -5.64 -6.08
N THR A 34 -12.09 -4.35 -5.77
CA THR A 34 -12.43 -3.79 -4.45
C THR A 34 -13.89 -3.37 -4.32
N THR A 35 -14.58 -3.03 -5.43
CA THR A 35 -15.98 -2.58 -5.39
C THR A 35 -17.00 -3.67 -5.71
N LYS A 36 -16.71 -4.54 -6.68
CA LYS A 36 -17.60 -5.63 -7.12
C LYS A 36 -17.20 -7.00 -6.58
N GLY A 37 -15.99 -7.08 -6.02
CA GLY A 37 -15.37 -8.32 -5.58
C GLY A 37 -14.62 -9.04 -6.70
N TYR A 38 -13.55 -9.74 -6.31
CA TYR A 38 -12.68 -10.49 -7.22
C TYR A 38 -13.45 -11.56 -8.00
N ALA A 39 -14.23 -12.41 -7.30
CA ALA A 39 -14.97 -13.50 -7.93
C ALA A 39 -15.95 -13.01 -9.01
N ASN A 40 -16.61 -11.87 -8.77
CA ASN A 40 -17.64 -11.30 -9.64
C ASN A 40 -17.07 -10.46 -10.79
N THR A 41 -15.76 -10.29 -10.88
CA THR A 41 -15.11 -9.50 -11.92
C THR A 41 -14.47 -10.41 -12.97
N SER A 42 -14.81 -10.21 -14.25
CA SER A 42 -14.20 -10.90 -15.39
C SER A 42 -13.12 -10.06 -16.06
N THR A 43 -12.17 -10.70 -16.77
CA THR A 43 -11.17 -10.00 -17.60
C THR A 43 -11.83 -9.15 -18.71
N ARG A 44 -13.00 -9.58 -19.19
CA ARG A 44 -13.80 -8.79 -20.12
C ARG A 44 -14.30 -7.49 -19.48
N ALA A 45 -14.83 -7.54 -18.25
CA ALA A 45 -15.27 -6.35 -17.53
C ALA A 45 -14.12 -5.37 -17.29
N VAL A 46 -12.92 -5.88 -16.99
CA VAL A 46 -11.71 -5.04 -16.85
C VAL A 46 -11.34 -4.40 -18.21
N ALA A 47 -11.34 -5.16 -19.31
CA ALA A 47 -11.03 -4.66 -20.63
C ALA A 47 -12.03 -3.56 -21.07
N ASP A 48 -13.33 -3.79 -20.84
CA ASP A 48 -14.39 -2.82 -21.13
C ASP A 48 -14.22 -1.53 -20.30
N ALA A 49 -13.82 -1.64 -19.02
CA ALA A 49 -13.56 -0.50 -18.14
C ALA A 49 -12.36 0.37 -18.57
N VAL A 50 -11.38 -0.22 -19.26
CA VAL A 50 -10.22 0.47 -19.85
C VAL A 50 -10.55 1.00 -21.26
N GLY A 51 -11.58 0.46 -21.92
CA GLY A 51 -11.90 0.77 -23.31
C GLY A 51 -10.98 0.07 -24.32
N ILE A 52 -10.52 -1.15 -24.00
CA ILE A 52 -9.70 -1.97 -24.88
C ILE A 52 -10.41 -3.29 -25.24
N ARG A 53 -9.96 -3.96 -26.28
CA ARG A 53 -10.42 -5.32 -26.58
C ARG A 53 -9.86 -6.31 -25.56
N GLN A 54 -10.62 -7.32 -25.19
CA GLN A 54 -10.16 -8.38 -24.28
C GLN A 54 -8.89 -9.08 -24.78
N ALA A 55 -8.73 -9.26 -26.10
CA ALA A 55 -7.50 -9.78 -26.69
C ALA A 55 -6.28 -8.89 -26.38
N SER A 56 -6.45 -7.57 -26.33
CA SER A 56 -5.38 -6.64 -25.97
C SER A 56 -5.00 -6.76 -24.48
N LEU A 57 -5.96 -7.04 -23.60
CA LEU A 57 -5.69 -7.30 -22.18
C LEU A 57 -4.80 -8.54 -22.04
N TYR A 58 -5.09 -9.61 -22.79
CA TYR A 58 -4.30 -10.85 -22.73
C TYR A 58 -2.86 -10.73 -23.22
N HIS A 59 -2.50 -9.67 -23.96
CA HIS A 59 -1.10 -9.36 -24.26
C HIS A 59 -0.32 -8.84 -23.03
N HIS A 60 -1.03 -8.31 -22.00
CA HIS A 60 -0.42 -7.79 -20.78
C HIS A 60 -0.51 -8.75 -19.59
N PHE A 61 -1.59 -9.52 -19.50
CA PHE A 61 -1.87 -10.46 -18.41
C PHE A 61 -2.55 -11.70 -18.96
N ALA A 62 -1.92 -12.87 -18.79
CA ALA A 62 -2.43 -14.13 -19.34
C ALA A 62 -3.72 -14.61 -18.65
N ALA A 63 -3.92 -14.23 -17.38
CA ALA A 63 -5.09 -14.61 -16.57
C ALA A 63 -5.51 -13.46 -15.61
N LYS A 64 -6.71 -13.58 -15.06
CA LYS A 64 -7.21 -12.67 -14.00
C LYS A 64 -6.31 -12.71 -12.76
N ASP A 65 -5.81 -13.90 -12.43
CA ASP A 65 -4.91 -14.10 -11.30
C ASP A 65 -3.58 -13.36 -11.46
N ASP A 66 -3.08 -13.17 -12.69
CA ASP A 66 -1.87 -12.39 -12.95
C ASP A 66 -2.07 -10.91 -12.65
N ILE A 67 -3.27 -10.40 -12.89
CA ILE A 67 -3.64 -9.02 -12.53
C ILE A 67 -3.70 -8.88 -11.01
N LEU A 68 -4.34 -9.83 -10.33
CA LEU A 68 -4.43 -9.83 -8.86
C LEU A 68 -3.04 -9.92 -8.23
N ASP A 69 -2.19 -10.83 -8.71
CA ASP A 69 -0.82 -11.01 -8.20
C ASP A 69 0.00 -9.70 -8.35
N ALA A 70 -0.09 -9.05 -9.51
CA ALA A 70 0.58 -7.77 -9.74
C ALA A 70 0.09 -6.67 -8.79
N LEU A 71 -1.22 -6.56 -8.57
CA LEU A 71 -1.80 -5.59 -7.64
C LEU A 71 -1.35 -5.84 -6.20
N LEU A 72 -1.35 -7.09 -5.76
CA LEU A 72 -0.94 -7.47 -4.42
C LEU A 72 0.55 -7.26 -4.18
N ALA A 73 1.39 -7.56 -5.19
CA ALA A 73 2.83 -7.35 -5.10
C ALA A 73 3.17 -5.88 -4.82
N GLU A 74 2.47 -4.94 -5.44
CA GLU A 74 2.68 -3.49 -5.25
C GLU A 74 2.38 -3.05 -3.80
N THR A 75 1.45 -3.72 -3.10
CA THR A 75 1.06 -3.31 -1.73
C THR A 75 2.13 -3.56 -0.68
N VAL A 76 3.01 -4.54 -0.88
CA VAL A 76 4.04 -4.94 0.08
C VAL A 76 5.46 -4.58 -0.36
N ALA A 77 5.66 -4.24 -1.64
CA ALA A 77 6.99 -3.98 -2.18
C ALA A 77 7.68 -2.78 -1.48
N GLY A 78 7.00 -1.64 -1.42
CA GLY A 78 7.53 -0.42 -0.81
C GLY A 78 7.91 -0.60 0.67
N PRO A 79 7.02 -1.08 1.54
CA PRO A 79 7.34 -1.34 2.94
C PRO A 79 8.48 -2.33 3.16
N VAL A 80 8.58 -3.41 2.37
CA VAL A 80 9.71 -4.35 2.45
C VAL A 80 11.02 -3.69 2.04
N GLU A 81 11.04 -2.97 0.93
CA GLU A 81 12.23 -2.24 0.48
C GLU A 81 12.67 -1.20 1.49
N LEU A 82 11.74 -0.48 2.10
CA LEU A 82 12.03 0.48 3.17
C LEU A 82 12.65 -0.22 4.38
N ALA A 83 12.07 -1.33 4.85
CA ALA A 83 12.60 -2.11 5.97
C ALA A 83 14.04 -2.61 5.69
N GLN A 84 14.30 -3.09 4.47
CA GLN A 84 15.63 -3.52 4.03
C GLN A 84 16.64 -2.36 4.02
N ARG A 85 16.25 -1.18 3.56
CA ARG A 85 17.09 0.04 3.54
C ARG A 85 17.37 0.57 4.95
N MET A 86 16.41 0.45 5.88
CA MET A 86 16.61 0.83 7.29
C MET A 86 17.56 -0.10 8.05
N ARG A 87 17.76 -1.33 7.58
CA ARG A 87 18.54 -2.34 8.32
C ARG A 87 19.96 -1.88 8.69
N PRO A 88 20.78 -1.30 7.76
CA PRO A 88 22.13 -0.83 8.07
C PRO A 88 22.18 0.50 8.83
N GLU A 89 21.08 1.23 8.94
CA GLU A 89 21.05 2.53 9.61
C GLU A 89 21.36 2.39 11.12
N PRO A 90 22.07 3.36 11.74
CA PRO A 90 22.46 3.27 13.14
C PRO A 90 21.34 3.61 14.13
N ASP A 91 20.16 3.99 13.63
CA ASP A 91 19.03 4.42 14.45
C ASP A 91 18.52 3.30 15.36
N ALA A 92 17.95 3.68 16.52
CA ALA A 92 17.35 2.76 17.46
C ALA A 92 16.19 1.97 16.82
N ALA A 93 16.05 0.69 17.20
CA ALA A 93 15.01 -0.19 16.65
C ALA A 93 13.61 0.41 16.76
N VAL A 94 13.29 1.09 17.87
CA VAL A 94 11.99 1.75 18.07
C VAL A 94 11.75 2.90 17.09
N ALA A 95 12.80 3.64 16.68
CA ALA A 95 12.68 4.69 15.67
C ALA A 95 12.44 4.08 14.27
N LYS A 96 13.15 3.00 13.93
CA LYS A 96 12.93 2.23 12.70
C LYS A 96 11.52 1.62 12.66
N LEU A 97 11.05 1.06 13.76
CA LEU A 97 9.70 0.49 13.90
C LEU A 97 8.62 1.56 13.66
N TYR A 98 8.80 2.74 14.29
CA TYR A 98 7.90 3.88 14.07
C TYR A 98 7.91 4.33 12.61
N ALA A 99 9.10 4.49 12.02
CA ALA A 99 9.26 4.95 10.64
C ALA A 99 8.60 3.98 9.63
N LEU A 100 8.81 2.67 9.81
CA LEU A 100 8.18 1.64 8.99
C LEU A 100 6.66 1.69 9.12
N ALA A 101 6.13 1.75 10.35
CA ALA A 101 4.70 1.82 10.60
C ALA A 101 4.07 3.09 10.02
N LEU A 102 4.74 4.25 10.15
CA LEU A 102 4.28 5.52 9.59
C LEU A 102 4.18 5.48 8.06
N ALA A 103 5.21 4.97 7.39
CA ALA A 103 5.24 4.86 5.94
C ALA A 103 4.17 3.90 5.42
N ASP A 104 4.01 2.74 6.07
CA ASP A 104 3.05 1.71 5.68
C ASP A 104 1.60 2.19 5.92
N VAL A 105 1.32 2.80 7.08
CA VAL A 105 0.01 3.42 7.35
C VAL A 105 -0.31 4.51 6.32
N ARG A 106 0.65 5.37 5.97
CA ARG A 106 0.47 6.39 4.91
C ARG A 106 0.12 5.75 3.59
N GLN A 107 0.88 4.76 3.15
CA GLN A 107 0.60 4.04 1.91
C GLN A 107 -0.81 3.44 1.91
N LEU A 108 -1.18 2.71 2.96
CA LEU A 108 -2.50 2.07 3.07
C LEU A 108 -3.63 3.11 3.10
N ARG A 109 -3.43 4.24 3.80
CA ARG A 109 -4.44 5.30 3.93
C ARG A 109 -4.65 6.07 2.64
N THR A 110 -3.57 6.44 1.95
CA THR A 110 -3.61 7.32 0.77
C THR A 110 -3.79 6.58 -0.55
N ALA A 111 -3.59 5.27 -0.58
CA ALA A 111 -3.81 4.46 -1.77
C ALA A 111 -5.23 4.68 -2.31
N ARG A 112 -5.36 4.89 -3.62
CA ARG A 112 -6.66 5.13 -4.27
C ARG A 112 -7.65 4.01 -3.99
N TRP A 113 -7.21 2.76 -4.09
CA TRP A 113 -8.03 1.58 -3.88
C TRP A 113 -7.58 0.84 -2.62
N ASN A 114 -8.53 0.31 -1.84
CA ASN A 114 -8.24 -0.46 -0.63
C ASN A 114 -7.84 -1.90 -1.00
N LEU A 115 -6.69 -2.08 -1.65
CA LEU A 115 -6.20 -3.39 -2.10
C LEU A 115 -5.97 -4.38 -0.95
N GLY A 116 -5.68 -3.88 0.25
CA GLY A 116 -5.54 -4.73 1.43
C GLY A 116 -6.79 -5.53 1.77
N ALA A 117 -7.98 -5.04 1.40
CA ALA A 117 -9.23 -5.79 1.57
C ALA A 117 -9.22 -7.13 0.80
N LEU A 118 -8.37 -7.26 -0.22
CA LEU A 118 -8.21 -8.50 -0.98
C LEU A 118 -7.35 -9.55 -0.26
N TYR A 119 -6.66 -9.21 0.84
CA TYR A 119 -5.77 -10.15 1.56
C TYR A 119 -6.52 -11.34 2.18
N LEU A 120 -7.83 -11.22 2.36
CA LEU A 120 -8.67 -12.29 2.91
C LEU A 120 -9.24 -13.23 1.85
N LEU A 121 -8.97 -13.00 0.56
CA LEU A 121 -9.45 -13.85 -0.52
C LEU A 121 -8.95 -15.30 -0.34
N PRO A 122 -9.83 -16.30 -0.43
CA PRO A 122 -9.44 -17.72 -0.31
C PRO A 122 -8.48 -18.16 -1.43
N GLU A 123 -8.54 -17.53 -2.59
CA GLU A 123 -7.64 -17.74 -3.74
C GLU A 123 -6.17 -17.53 -3.36
N LEU A 124 -5.88 -16.63 -2.44
CA LEU A 124 -4.51 -16.33 -2.01
C LEU A 124 -3.85 -17.49 -1.24
N ARG A 125 -4.60 -18.51 -0.84
CA ARG A 125 -4.06 -19.71 -0.19
C ARG A 125 -3.43 -20.70 -1.17
N THR A 126 -3.69 -20.55 -2.46
CA THR A 126 -3.17 -21.44 -3.50
C THR A 126 -1.67 -21.19 -3.74
N GLU A 127 -0.99 -22.17 -4.37
CA GLU A 127 0.44 -22.06 -4.71
C GLU A 127 0.71 -20.91 -5.68
N ARG A 128 -0.27 -20.56 -6.50
CA ARG A 128 -0.20 -19.44 -7.44
C ARG A 128 0.26 -18.13 -6.77
N PHE A 129 -0.19 -17.87 -5.56
CA PHE A 129 0.11 -16.65 -4.80
C PHE A 129 1.19 -16.85 -3.72
N ALA A 130 1.98 -17.90 -3.80
CA ALA A 130 3.04 -18.16 -2.83
C ALA A 130 4.10 -17.06 -2.77
N ALA A 131 4.41 -16.42 -3.90
CA ALA A 131 5.37 -15.32 -3.97
C ALA A 131 4.87 -14.10 -3.17
N PHE A 132 3.61 -13.71 -3.35
CA PHE A 132 2.99 -12.64 -2.56
C PHE A 132 2.98 -12.98 -1.05
N ARG A 133 2.57 -14.21 -0.68
CA ARG A 133 2.54 -14.62 0.74
C ARG A 133 3.94 -14.52 1.36
N ARG A 134 4.98 -15.04 0.69
CA ARG A 134 6.37 -14.93 1.18
C ARG A 134 6.81 -13.47 1.37
N ARG A 135 6.47 -12.58 0.43
CA ARG A 135 6.84 -11.18 0.52
C ARG A 135 6.12 -10.47 1.69
N ARG A 136 4.84 -10.81 1.90
CA ARG A 136 4.08 -10.30 3.05
C ARG A 136 4.57 -10.88 4.38
N ASP A 137 4.98 -12.13 4.41
CA ASP A 137 5.61 -12.76 5.59
C ASP A 137 6.96 -12.11 5.90
N GLU A 138 7.78 -11.80 4.89
CA GLU A 138 9.02 -11.03 5.06
C GLU A 138 8.77 -9.66 5.72
N LEU A 139 7.74 -8.93 5.28
CA LEU A 139 7.36 -7.67 5.92
C LEU A 139 6.98 -7.87 7.39
N ARG A 140 6.15 -8.88 7.67
CA ARG A 140 5.76 -9.23 9.05
C ARG A 140 6.97 -9.56 9.91
N GLU A 141 7.94 -10.31 9.41
CA GLU A 141 9.18 -10.65 10.11
C GLU A 141 10.02 -9.40 10.42
N HIS A 142 10.10 -8.43 9.52
CA HIS A 142 10.75 -7.15 9.81
C HIS A 142 10.07 -6.40 10.96
N TYR A 143 8.74 -6.36 11.01
CA TYR A 143 8.00 -5.78 12.13
C TYR A 143 8.26 -6.51 13.45
N GLU A 144 8.22 -7.84 13.44
CA GLU A 144 8.44 -8.67 14.63
C GLU A 144 9.85 -8.51 15.18
N LEU A 145 10.87 -8.45 14.31
CA LEU A 145 12.25 -8.23 14.69
C LEU A 145 12.44 -6.85 15.35
N LEU A 146 11.99 -5.78 14.70
CA LEU A 146 12.11 -4.42 15.23
C LEU A 146 11.32 -4.26 16.53
N ALA A 147 10.17 -4.90 16.66
CA ALA A 147 9.38 -4.88 17.89
C ALA A 147 10.07 -5.61 19.04
N ALA A 148 10.66 -6.78 18.78
CA ALA A 148 11.40 -7.55 19.77
C ALA A 148 12.65 -6.79 20.26
N GLU A 149 13.43 -6.22 19.33
CA GLU A 149 14.60 -5.39 19.67
C GLU A 149 14.21 -4.15 20.49
N SER A 150 13.08 -3.51 20.13
CA SER A 150 12.56 -2.34 20.87
C SER A 150 12.13 -2.73 22.28
N ALA A 151 11.39 -3.84 22.44
CA ALA A 151 10.95 -4.33 23.75
C ALA A 151 12.14 -4.71 24.64
N ALA A 152 13.16 -5.37 24.10
CA ALA A 152 14.38 -5.72 24.81
C ALA A 152 15.14 -4.46 25.29
N ALA A 153 15.22 -3.41 24.49
CA ALA A 153 15.82 -2.14 24.86
C ALA A 153 15.06 -1.41 26.00
N ALA A 154 13.75 -1.69 26.14
CA ALA A 154 12.90 -1.18 27.22
C ALA A 154 12.80 -2.16 28.41
N GLU A 155 13.62 -3.20 28.44
CA GLU A 155 13.62 -4.27 29.47
C GLU A 155 12.23 -4.94 29.60
N ARG A 156 11.53 -5.14 28.50
CA ARG A 156 10.20 -5.76 28.43
C ARG A 156 10.24 -7.08 27.68
N SER A 157 9.24 -7.93 27.95
CA SER A 157 8.98 -9.14 27.17
C SER A 157 8.63 -8.79 25.70
N ASP A 158 9.02 -9.66 24.78
CA ASP A 158 8.68 -9.56 23.35
C ASP A 158 7.33 -10.21 22.99
N ASP A 159 6.49 -10.54 23.96
CA ASP A 159 5.19 -11.21 23.77
C ASP A 159 4.28 -10.45 22.81
N ALA A 160 4.40 -9.13 22.77
CA ALA A 160 3.62 -8.25 21.92
C ALA A 160 4.19 -8.05 20.51
N LYS A 161 5.31 -8.68 20.14
CA LYS A 161 5.99 -8.44 18.84
C LYS A 161 5.15 -8.70 17.61
N ILE A 162 4.13 -9.55 17.70
CA ILE A 162 3.20 -9.85 16.61
C ILE A 162 2.17 -8.72 16.34
N LEU A 163 1.98 -7.82 17.30
CA LEU A 163 0.91 -6.80 17.24
C LEU A 163 1.20 -5.65 16.27
N PRO A 164 2.42 -5.08 16.18
CA PRO A 164 2.69 -3.91 15.34
C PRO A 164 2.22 -4.07 13.89
N PHE A 165 2.56 -5.17 13.26
CA PHE A 165 2.11 -5.46 11.89
C PHE A 165 0.57 -5.53 11.78
N ARG A 166 -0.10 -6.17 12.75
CA ARG A 166 -1.56 -6.26 12.78
C ARG A 166 -2.22 -4.91 13.01
N MET A 167 -1.60 -4.06 13.82
CA MET A 167 -2.10 -2.70 14.08
C MET A 167 -2.04 -1.83 12.82
N VAL A 168 -0.98 -1.92 12.03
CA VAL A 168 -0.90 -1.25 10.74
C VAL A 168 -2.01 -1.72 9.80
N GLU A 169 -2.26 -3.02 9.73
CA GLU A 169 -3.34 -3.58 8.89
C GLU A 169 -4.75 -3.13 9.32
N THR A 170 -4.95 -2.59 10.54
CA THR A 170 -6.27 -2.04 10.92
C THR A 170 -6.77 -0.93 10.01
N VAL A 171 -5.85 -0.20 9.35
CA VAL A 171 -6.18 0.81 8.32
C VAL A 171 -7.05 0.23 7.22
N ILE A 172 -6.81 -1.03 6.83
CA ILE A 172 -7.57 -1.74 5.80
C ILE A 172 -9.03 -1.90 6.23
N GLY A 173 -9.25 -2.33 7.49
CA GLY A 173 -10.58 -2.46 8.08
C GLY A 173 -11.31 -1.12 8.18
N ILE A 174 -10.65 -0.09 8.73
CA ILE A 174 -11.21 1.26 8.83
C ILE A 174 -11.68 1.75 7.45
N ARG A 175 -10.85 1.59 6.42
CA ARG A 175 -11.23 1.99 5.05
C ARG A 175 -12.36 1.15 4.47
N SER A 176 -12.48 -0.11 4.84
CA SER A 176 -13.57 -0.96 4.38
C SER A 176 -14.90 -0.57 5.02
N ASP A 177 -14.90 -0.17 6.29
CA ASP A 177 -16.09 0.15 7.06
C ASP A 177 -16.56 1.61 6.83
N GLU A 178 -15.60 2.55 6.75
CA GLU A 178 -15.86 3.99 6.73
C GLU A 178 -15.57 4.65 5.36
N GLY A 179 -15.04 3.89 4.39
CA GLY A 179 -14.64 4.39 3.07
C GLY A 179 -13.28 5.08 3.05
N ALA A 180 -12.85 5.71 4.14
CA ALA A 180 -11.55 6.36 4.28
C ALA A 180 -11.05 6.25 5.72
N ALA A 181 -9.73 6.16 5.90
CA ALA A 181 -9.13 6.25 7.22
C ALA A 181 -8.82 7.73 7.56
N PRO A 182 -9.16 8.21 8.78
CA PRO A 182 -8.87 9.56 9.24
C PRO A 182 -7.38 9.91 9.17
N ALA A 183 -7.06 11.19 9.00
CA ALA A 183 -5.67 11.64 8.82
C ALA A 183 -4.79 11.40 10.06
N ASP A 184 -5.36 11.48 11.24
CA ASP A 184 -4.67 11.23 12.51
C ASP A 184 -4.27 9.77 12.71
N THR A 185 -4.87 8.83 11.97
CA THR A 185 -4.50 7.40 11.93
C THR A 185 -2.99 7.23 11.68
N GLU A 186 -2.38 8.12 10.87
CA GLU A 186 -0.93 8.10 10.60
C GLU A 186 -0.07 8.25 11.84
N ARG A 187 -0.56 8.94 12.86
CA ARG A 187 0.14 9.12 14.14
C ARG A 187 -0.35 8.15 15.21
N LEU A 188 -1.65 7.93 15.28
CA LEU A 188 -2.25 7.11 16.31
C LEU A 188 -1.72 5.67 16.31
N ILE A 189 -1.59 5.06 15.14
CA ILE A 189 -1.12 3.66 15.03
C ILE A 189 0.36 3.54 15.41
N PRO A 190 1.31 4.29 14.81
CA PRO A 190 2.71 4.21 15.22
C PRO A 190 2.93 4.58 16.70
N ASP A 191 2.19 5.56 17.23
CA ASP A 191 2.24 5.93 18.65
C ASP A 191 1.79 4.79 19.58
N ALA A 192 0.72 4.11 19.20
CA ALA A 192 0.23 2.96 19.96
C ALA A 192 1.23 1.80 19.92
N ILE A 193 1.86 1.55 18.77
CA ILE A 193 2.95 0.57 18.61
C ILE A 193 4.10 0.87 19.56
N VAL A 194 4.58 2.12 19.61
CA VAL A 194 5.67 2.56 20.51
C VAL A 194 5.31 2.35 21.98
N ARG A 195 4.05 2.61 22.37
CA ARG A 195 3.57 2.35 23.73
C ARG A 195 3.59 0.86 24.08
N ILE A 196 3.16 0.02 23.17
CA ILE A 196 3.09 -1.43 23.37
C ILE A 196 4.51 -2.02 23.58
N VAL A 197 5.49 -1.56 22.80
CA VAL A 197 6.90 -2.01 22.94
C VAL A 197 7.65 -1.32 24.07
N GLY A 198 7.00 -0.49 24.91
CA GLY A 198 7.57 0.02 26.17
C GLY A 198 8.16 1.42 26.11
N HIS A 199 8.14 2.12 24.97
CA HIS A 199 8.74 3.44 24.79
C HIS A 199 7.74 4.61 24.88
N GLY A 200 6.60 4.42 25.55
CA GLY A 200 5.52 5.41 25.61
C GLY A 200 5.93 6.79 26.16
N ALA A 201 6.89 6.85 27.09
CA ALA A 201 7.38 8.12 27.63
C ALA A 201 8.26 8.91 26.64
N GLU A 202 8.77 8.27 25.59
CA GLU A 202 9.74 8.84 24.64
C GLU A 202 9.12 9.13 23.26
N ILE A 203 7.80 9.04 23.11
CA ILE A 203 7.10 9.12 21.80
C ILE A 203 7.55 10.34 20.98
N ALA A 204 7.67 11.51 21.57
CA ALA A 204 8.07 12.73 20.85
C ALA A 204 9.47 12.57 20.24
N ARG A 205 10.44 12.03 21.00
CA ARG A 205 11.81 11.77 20.54
C ARG A 205 11.84 10.71 19.45
N VAL A 206 11.07 9.63 19.63
CA VAL A 206 10.97 8.54 18.65
C VAL A 206 10.41 9.04 17.33
N ARG A 207 9.37 9.89 17.34
CA ARG A 207 8.82 10.52 16.13
C ARG A 207 9.87 11.33 15.38
N THR A 208 10.57 12.23 16.08
CA THR A 208 11.60 13.06 15.44
C THR A 208 12.68 12.19 14.80
N ALA A 209 13.20 11.20 15.51
CA ALA A 209 14.22 10.30 14.97
C ALA A 209 13.70 9.51 13.75
N ALA A 210 12.45 9.06 13.77
CA ALA A 210 11.82 8.34 12.66
C ALA A 210 11.62 9.23 11.42
N GLU A 211 11.20 10.48 11.60
CA GLU A 211 11.01 11.45 10.51
C GLU A 211 12.37 11.84 9.88
N GLU A 212 13.40 12.01 10.70
CA GLU A 212 14.78 12.23 10.22
C GLU A 212 15.31 11.03 9.43
N LEU A 213 15.07 9.81 9.91
CA LEU A 213 15.42 8.58 9.20
C LEU A 213 14.72 8.48 7.85
N LEU A 214 13.41 8.69 7.80
CA LEU A 214 12.64 8.69 6.54
C LEU A 214 13.16 9.74 5.57
N THR A 215 13.49 10.94 6.05
CA THR A 215 14.05 12.02 5.23
C THR A 215 15.39 11.62 4.63
N ARG A 216 16.29 11.02 5.44
CA ARG A 216 17.60 10.53 4.93
C ARG A 216 17.44 9.44 3.88
N LEU A 217 16.43 8.60 4.03
CA LEU A 217 16.13 7.54 3.07
C LEU A 217 15.33 8.02 1.85
N GLY A 218 15.02 9.32 1.74
CA GLY A 218 14.27 9.89 0.62
C GLY A 218 12.79 9.56 0.62
N GLU A 219 12.25 9.10 1.75
CA GLU A 219 10.82 8.89 1.97
C GLU A 219 10.21 10.21 2.49
N ALA A 220 10.09 11.21 1.62
CA ALA A 220 9.51 12.49 2.01
C ALA A 220 8.09 12.32 2.55
N ALA A 221 7.73 13.12 3.57
CA ALA A 221 6.34 13.28 3.96
C ALA A 221 5.52 13.65 2.73
N ALA A 222 4.48 12.88 2.39
CA ALA A 222 3.51 13.32 1.39
C ALA A 222 2.99 14.69 1.84
N GLU A 223 3.24 15.73 1.03
CA GLU A 223 2.68 17.04 1.30
C GLU A 223 1.16 16.91 1.41
N PRO A 224 0.53 17.47 2.45
CA PRO A 224 -0.93 17.47 2.51
C PRO A 224 -1.44 18.24 1.29
N ASP A 225 -2.38 17.60 0.59
CA ASP A 225 -3.06 18.06 -0.63
C ASP A 225 -3.57 19.51 -0.48
N ARG A 226 -2.75 20.51 -0.81
CA ARG A 226 -3.07 21.96 -0.81
C ARG A 226 -3.77 22.42 -2.10
N VAL A 227 -4.24 21.50 -2.92
CA VAL A 227 -4.84 21.85 -4.21
C VAL A 227 -6.28 21.31 -4.32
N ARG A 228 -7.20 21.78 -3.51
CA ARG A 228 -8.65 21.77 -3.79
C ARG A 228 -9.48 22.80 -3.03
N GLN A 229 -8.96 23.98 -2.75
CA GLN A 229 -9.77 25.06 -2.16
C GLN A 229 -9.70 26.41 -2.91
N ARG A 230 -9.43 26.42 -4.21
CA ARG A 230 -9.39 27.68 -4.99
C ARG A 230 -10.28 27.76 -6.21
N GLU A 231 -11.29 26.90 -6.35
CA GLU A 231 -12.24 27.03 -7.48
C GLU A 231 -13.72 26.92 -7.08
N VAL A 232 -14.11 27.35 -5.89
CA VAL A 232 -15.52 27.60 -5.56
C VAL A 232 -15.64 28.94 -4.85
N GLY A 233 -15.34 30.00 -5.56
CA GLY A 233 -15.43 31.35 -4.97
C GLY A 233 -15.24 32.45 -5.98
N GLY A 234 -15.92 32.40 -7.11
CA GLY A 234 -15.77 33.47 -8.10
C GLY A 234 -16.83 33.45 -9.19
N GLU A 235 -18.10 33.51 -8.81
CA GLU A 235 -19.15 34.01 -9.73
C GLU A 235 -20.43 34.29 -8.93
N LEU A 236 -20.51 35.48 -8.35
CA LEU A 236 -21.76 36.17 -8.00
C LEU A 236 -21.38 37.63 -7.63
N ALA A 237 -21.26 38.47 -8.64
CA ALA A 237 -21.49 39.90 -8.56
C ALA A 237 -21.83 40.42 -9.97
#